data_fe800788217f4232b93b9f29afbc849d
#
_entry.id   fe800788217f4232b93b9f29afbc849d
#
_cell.length_a   1.000
_cell.length_b   1.000
_cell.length_c   1.000
_cell.angle_alpha   90.00
_cell.angle_beta   90.00
_cell.angle_gamma   90.00
#
_symmetry.space_group_name_H-M   'P 1'
#
loop_
_entity.id
_entity.type
_entity.pdbx_description
1 polymer ?
#
loop_
_entity_poly.entity_id
_entity_poly.type
_entity_poly.pdbx_seq_one_letter_code
_entity_poly.pdbx_strand_id
1 'polypeptide(L)'
;MSTAPPDADELERRAGEFLAAHDPAATEPLDFLRARFDAGLAWVHYPEGLGGLGAPRALQPAVDRFFAKAGAPSNHPERNGIGLGMAAPTILAFGTEEQKRRFLRPLWTGEEVWCQLFSEPGAGSDLAALATRAVRDGDAWTVSGQKVWTSMAHEARWAILVTRTDPDVPKHRGMTYFVCDMTAPGVEVRPLRQITGEAEFNEVFLTDVRIPDEHRLGEVGQGWKVSTTTLMNERVAIGGAAAPRESGMIGVVAALWRDRPELRTAALHDAVLRAWVETEAARLTGERLRQKLTAGEPGPEGSGAKLSFARLNQEVSGLELELLGEDGLRYDDWTMRRPSAVDFTRRSPGYRYLRAKGNSIEGGTSEILRNIIAERVLGLPGEIRVDKDVAWKDLPK
;
A
#
# COMPACT_ATOMS: atom_id res chain seq x y z
N MET A 1 -33.09 8.04 -17.52
CA MET A 1 -31.64 7.89 -17.56
C MET A 1 -31.34 6.41 -17.35
N SER A 2 -30.42 5.82 -18.12
CA SER A 2 -30.12 4.39 -18.04
C SER A 2 -29.66 4.03 -16.62
N THR A 3 -30.28 3.02 -16.01
CA THR A 3 -29.94 2.49 -14.68
C THR A 3 -28.78 1.50 -14.71
N ALA A 4 -28.24 1.21 -15.90
CA ALA A 4 -27.12 0.31 -16.07
C ALA A 4 -25.78 1.07 -15.87
N PRO A 5 -24.78 0.47 -15.21
CA PRO A 5 -23.46 1.06 -15.07
C PRO A 5 -22.82 1.29 -16.46
N PRO A 6 -21.99 2.34 -16.63
CA PRO A 6 -21.29 2.61 -17.89
C PRO A 6 -20.42 1.43 -18.34
N ASP A 7 -20.46 1.14 -19.64
CA ASP A 7 -19.56 0.20 -20.30
C ASP A 7 -18.27 0.87 -20.78
N ALA A 8 -17.43 0.14 -21.52
CA ALA A 8 -16.14 0.64 -22.00
C ALA A 8 -16.29 1.80 -23.00
N ASP A 9 -17.25 1.70 -23.92
CA ASP A 9 -17.45 2.69 -24.98
C ASP A 9 -17.99 4.00 -24.38
N GLU A 10 -18.90 3.91 -23.41
CA GLU A 10 -19.41 5.07 -22.69
C GLU A 10 -18.32 5.77 -21.86
N LEU A 11 -17.44 5.01 -21.18
CA LEU A 11 -16.31 5.58 -20.46
C LEU A 11 -15.30 6.25 -21.36
N GLU A 12 -15.01 5.67 -22.53
CA GLU A 12 -14.10 6.26 -23.50
C GLU A 12 -14.70 7.56 -24.09
N ARG A 13 -15.99 7.57 -24.42
CA ARG A 13 -16.71 8.77 -24.86
C ARG A 13 -16.65 9.88 -23.81
N ARG A 14 -16.98 9.59 -22.55
CA ARG A 14 -16.90 10.57 -21.44
C ARG A 14 -15.48 11.09 -21.20
N ALA A 15 -14.48 10.21 -21.26
CA ALA A 15 -13.09 10.63 -21.14
C ALA A 15 -12.66 11.54 -22.31
N GLY A 16 -13.12 11.26 -23.53
CA GLY A 16 -12.89 12.11 -24.71
C GLY A 16 -13.54 13.48 -24.58
N GLU A 17 -14.80 13.53 -24.15
CA GLU A 17 -15.52 14.80 -23.90
C GLU A 17 -14.86 15.61 -22.79
N PHE A 18 -14.40 14.94 -21.73
CA PHE A 18 -13.65 15.58 -20.65
C PHE A 18 -12.35 16.21 -21.16
N LEU A 19 -11.55 15.48 -21.95
CA LEU A 19 -10.29 16.01 -22.51
C LEU A 19 -10.53 17.16 -23.51
N ALA A 20 -11.64 17.13 -24.25
CA ALA A 20 -12.00 18.24 -25.12
C ALA A 20 -12.34 19.54 -24.36
N ALA A 21 -12.85 19.40 -23.13
CA ALA A 21 -13.15 20.53 -22.25
C ALA A 21 -11.99 20.94 -21.34
N HIS A 22 -11.06 20.03 -21.08
CA HIS A 22 -9.92 20.22 -20.15
C HIS A 22 -8.64 19.72 -20.83
N ASP A 23 -8.00 20.58 -21.61
CA ASP A 23 -6.72 20.26 -22.24
C ASP A 23 -5.62 20.09 -21.16
N PRO A 24 -4.99 18.90 -21.04
CA PRO A 24 -3.94 18.67 -20.05
C PRO A 24 -2.74 19.62 -20.18
N ALA A 25 -2.45 20.13 -21.39
CA ALA A 25 -1.34 21.04 -21.64
C ALA A 25 -1.68 22.50 -21.27
N ALA A 26 -2.95 22.85 -21.18
CA ALA A 26 -3.42 24.21 -20.90
C ALA A 26 -4.05 24.38 -19.53
N THR A 27 -4.42 23.28 -18.87
CA THR A 27 -5.06 23.30 -17.55
C THR A 27 -4.03 23.11 -16.44
N GLU A 28 -4.14 23.87 -15.36
CA GLU A 28 -3.30 23.68 -14.17
C GLU A 28 -3.46 22.26 -13.63
N PRO A 29 -2.36 21.51 -13.32
CA PRO A 29 -2.41 20.09 -12.98
C PRO A 29 -3.40 19.73 -11.87
N LEU A 30 -3.46 20.52 -10.80
CA LEU A 30 -4.37 20.25 -9.69
C LEU A 30 -5.84 20.49 -10.09
N ASP A 31 -6.12 21.53 -10.87
CA ASP A 31 -7.48 21.83 -11.34
C ASP A 31 -7.96 20.77 -12.33
N PHE A 32 -7.06 20.23 -13.16
CA PHE A 32 -7.36 19.08 -14.02
C PHE A 32 -7.74 17.86 -13.19
N LEU A 33 -6.96 17.53 -12.16
CA LEU A 33 -7.24 16.38 -11.28
C LEU A 33 -8.57 16.56 -10.53
N ARG A 34 -8.85 17.75 -10.02
CA ARG A 34 -10.11 18.09 -9.36
C ARG A 34 -11.30 17.87 -10.31
N ALA A 35 -11.21 18.42 -11.52
CA ALA A 35 -12.25 18.27 -12.53
C ALA A 35 -12.44 16.78 -12.93
N ARG A 36 -11.34 16.02 -13.09
CA ARG A 36 -11.39 14.59 -13.39
C ARG A 36 -12.08 13.79 -12.29
N PHE A 37 -11.84 14.12 -11.03
CA PHE A 37 -12.53 13.52 -9.89
C PHE A 37 -14.04 13.85 -9.94
N ASP A 38 -14.37 15.12 -10.10
CA ASP A 38 -15.76 15.60 -10.14
C ASP A 38 -16.56 15.03 -11.31
N ALA A 39 -15.88 14.71 -12.44
CA ALA A 39 -16.47 14.02 -13.58
C ALA A 39 -16.68 12.50 -13.37
N GLY A 40 -16.25 11.93 -12.23
CA GLY A 40 -16.35 10.50 -11.95
C GLY A 40 -15.34 9.62 -12.70
N LEU A 41 -14.27 10.21 -13.25
CA LEU A 41 -13.24 9.54 -14.04
C LEU A 41 -11.95 9.27 -13.26
N ALA A 42 -12.00 9.43 -11.94
CA ALA A 42 -10.91 9.16 -11.01
C ALA A 42 -10.81 7.67 -10.67
N TRP A 43 -11.85 7.14 -10.03
CA TRP A 43 -12.04 5.72 -9.74
C TRP A 43 -13.38 5.29 -10.33
N VAL A 44 -13.43 4.90 -11.59
CA VAL A 44 -14.67 4.65 -12.34
C VAL A 44 -15.64 3.70 -11.62
N HIS A 45 -15.15 2.84 -10.74
CA HIS A 45 -15.92 1.87 -9.96
C HIS A 45 -16.46 2.40 -8.62
N TYR A 46 -16.07 3.61 -8.21
CA TYR A 46 -16.66 4.27 -7.04
C TYR A 46 -18.06 4.82 -7.38
N PRO A 47 -18.89 5.07 -6.36
CA PRO A 47 -20.18 5.69 -6.58
C PRO A 47 -20.07 7.07 -7.23
N GLU A 48 -21.16 7.49 -7.90
CA GLU A 48 -21.31 8.87 -8.40
C GLU A 48 -21.17 9.89 -7.25
N GLY A 49 -20.47 10.99 -7.55
CA GLY A 49 -20.14 12.03 -6.56
C GLY A 49 -18.98 11.69 -5.64
N LEU A 50 -18.41 10.49 -5.72
CA LEU A 50 -17.24 10.05 -4.96
C LEU A 50 -16.06 9.70 -5.87
N GLY A 51 -15.96 10.35 -7.02
CA GLY A 51 -14.89 10.17 -7.98
C GLY A 51 -15.11 9.05 -8.99
N GLY A 52 -16.29 8.42 -9.01
CA GLY A 52 -16.64 7.32 -9.88
C GLY A 52 -18.02 7.44 -10.53
N LEU A 53 -18.38 6.41 -11.29
CA LEU A 53 -19.62 6.29 -12.06
C LEU A 53 -20.32 4.94 -11.80
N GLY A 54 -19.89 4.18 -10.79
CA GLY A 54 -20.41 2.83 -10.52
C GLY A 54 -20.05 1.81 -11.61
N ALA A 55 -19.07 2.09 -12.46
CA ALA A 55 -18.66 1.21 -13.55
C ALA A 55 -17.90 -0.03 -13.03
N PRO A 56 -17.78 -1.12 -13.80
CA PRO A 56 -16.96 -2.25 -13.43
C PRO A 56 -15.49 -1.87 -13.19
N ARG A 57 -14.91 -2.31 -12.08
CA ARG A 57 -13.51 -2.01 -11.71
C ARG A 57 -12.51 -2.43 -12.79
N ALA A 58 -12.82 -3.47 -13.57
CA ALA A 58 -11.99 -3.96 -14.66
C ALA A 58 -11.74 -2.91 -15.76
N LEU A 59 -12.58 -1.87 -15.85
CA LEU A 59 -12.45 -0.80 -16.85
C LEU A 59 -11.48 0.32 -16.44
N GLN A 60 -11.11 0.42 -15.16
CA GLN A 60 -10.18 1.44 -14.67
C GLN A 60 -8.86 1.51 -15.46
N PRO A 61 -8.16 0.38 -15.74
CA PRO A 61 -6.90 0.47 -16.47
C PRO A 61 -7.02 1.00 -17.91
N ALA A 62 -8.18 0.85 -18.54
CA ALA A 62 -8.41 1.41 -19.88
C ALA A 62 -8.52 2.94 -19.81
N VAL A 63 -9.29 3.44 -18.84
CA VAL A 63 -9.44 4.87 -18.60
C VAL A 63 -8.11 5.52 -18.23
N ASP A 64 -7.32 4.89 -17.34
CA ASP A 64 -6.01 5.42 -16.95
C ASP A 64 -5.03 5.47 -18.13
N ARG A 65 -5.02 4.46 -19.01
CA ARG A 65 -4.21 4.50 -20.24
C ARG A 65 -4.69 5.58 -21.21
N PHE A 66 -5.97 5.83 -21.29
CA PHE A 66 -6.54 6.88 -22.16
C PHE A 66 -6.03 8.26 -21.71
N PHE A 67 -6.12 8.58 -20.43
CA PHE A 67 -5.59 9.81 -19.85
C PHE A 67 -4.06 9.92 -19.97
N ALA A 68 -3.32 8.84 -19.71
CA ALA A 68 -1.86 8.82 -19.85
C ALA A 68 -1.40 9.11 -21.28
N LYS A 69 -2.09 8.57 -22.32
CA LYS A 69 -1.80 8.86 -23.73
C LYS A 69 -2.03 10.33 -24.09
N ALA A 70 -2.98 11.00 -23.42
CA ALA A 70 -3.25 12.42 -23.60
C ALA A 70 -2.30 13.32 -22.83
N GLY A 71 -1.33 12.77 -22.08
CA GLY A 71 -0.40 13.56 -21.25
C GLY A 71 -1.03 14.14 -19.99
N ALA A 72 -2.14 13.56 -19.51
CA ALA A 72 -2.81 14.03 -18.31
C ALA A 72 -1.87 13.97 -17.09
N PRO A 73 -2.00 14.91 -16.12
CA PRO A 73 -1.19 14.92 -14.91
C PRO A 73 -1.45 13.67 -14.05
N SER A 74 -0.38 13.20 -13.39
CA SER A 74 -0.44 12.12 -12.41
C SER A 74 -1.01 12.61 -11.08
N ASN A 75 -1.73 11.75 -10.39
CA ASN A 75 -2.12 11.95 -8.99
C ASN A 75 -1.04 11.47 -7.98
N HIS A 76 0.18 11.28 -8.46
CA HIS A 76 1.38 10.99 -7.67
C HIS A 76 1.24 9.78 -6.72
N PRO A 77 0.96 8.55 -7.23
CA PRO A 77 0.85 7.36 -6.39
C PRO A 77 2.14 7.03 -5.64
N GLU A 78 3.30 7.45 -6.14
CA GLU A 78 4.60 7.32 -5.47
C GLU A 78 4.70 8.17 -4.19
N ARG A 79 3.90 9.22 -4.07
CA ARG A 79 3.80 10.09 -2.89
C ARG A 79 2.67 9.69 -1.96
N ASN A 80 1.52 9.27 -2.51
CA ASN A 80 0.29 8.99 -1.77
C ASN A 80 -0.23 7.56 -1.94
N GLY A 81 0.66 6.58 -2.09
CA GLY A 81 0.29 5.18 -2.29
C GLY A 81 -0.56 4.60 -1.17
N ILE A 82 -0.28 4.96 0.09
CA ILE A 82 -1.10 4.57 1.27
C ILE A 82 -2.51 5.17 1.16
N GLY A 83 -2.61 6.46 0.80
CA GLY A 83 -3.90 7.12 0.58
C GLY A 83 -4.73 6.40 -0.47
N LEU A 84 -4.18 6.26 -1.67
CA LEU A 84 -4.87 5.71 -2.84
C LEU A 84 -5.20 4.21 -2.71
N GLY A 85 -4.25 3.42 -2.20
CA GLY A 85 -4.37 1.96 -2.15
C GLY A 85 -5.00 1.39 -0.88
N MET A 86 -5.01 2.14 0.22
CA MET A 86 -5.42 1.65 1.54
C MET A 86 -6.47 2.53 2.19
N ALA A 87 -6.22 3.83 2.37
CA ALA A 87 -7.14 4.73 3.06
C ALA A 87 -8.44 4.93 2.26
N ALA A 88 -8.36 5.24 0.97
CA ALA A 88 -9.53 5.50 0.13
C ALA A 88 -10.53 4.32 0.11
N PRO A 89 -10.13 3.07 -0.19
CA PRO A 89 -11.07 1.94 -0.17
C PRO A 89 -11.59 1.63 1.24
N THR A 90 -10.82 1.92 2.30
CA THR A 90 -11.28 1.75 3.69
C THR A 90 -12.33 2.80 4.04
N ILE A 91 -12.11 4.08 3.69
CA ILE A 91 -13.08 5.16 3.88
C ILE A 91 -14.35 4.87 3.08
N LEU A 92 -14.22 4.38 1.84
CA LEU A 92 -15.37 4.02 1.03
C LEU A 92 -16.24 2.94 1.69
N ALA A 93 -15.59 1.93 2.32
CA ALA A 93 -16.28 0.79 2.92
C ALA A 93 -16.89 1.08 4.29
N PHE A 94 -16.27 1.93 5.11
CA PHE A 94 -16.64 2.12 6.51
C PHE A 94 -16.91 3.57 6.92
N GLY A 95 -16.61 4.53 6.07
CA GLY A 95 -16.87 5.95 6.34
C GLY A 95 -18.33 6.33 6.19
N THR A 96 -18.74 7.35 6.94
CA THR A 96 -20.02 8.05 6.70
C THR A 96 -20.01 8.79 5.38
N GLU A 97 -21.16 9.22 4.89
CA GLU A 97 -21.22 9.99 3.65
C GLU A 97 -20.46 11.34 3.76
N GLU A 98 -20.48 11.96 4.95
CA GLU A 98 -19.69 13.17 5.24
C GLU A 98 -18.19 12.90 5.15
N GLN A 99 -17.72 11.80 5.75
CA GLN A 99 -16.32 11.40 5.70
C GLN A 99 -15.87 11.09 4.26
N LYS A 100 -16.68 10.37 3.48
CA LYS A 100 -16.39 10.06 2.08
C LYS A 100 -16.23 11.34 1.26
N ARG A 101 -17.18 12.28 1.38
CA ARG A 101 -17.12 13.57 0.66
C ARG A 101 -15.96 14.44 1.12
N ARG A 102 -15.65 14.45 2.43
CA ARG A 102 -14.55 15.24 3.00
C ARG A 102 -13.18 14.74 2.53
N PHE A 103 -12.97 13.41 2.52
CA PHE A 103 -11.63 12.87 2.41
C PHE A 103 -11.26 12.36 1.01
N LEU A 104 -12.20 11.77 0.25
CA LEU A 104 -11.82 11.05 -0.98
C LEU A 104 -11.28 11.96 -2.09
N ARG A 105 -11.85 13.14 -2.25
CA ARG A 105 -11.44 14.07 -3.31
C ARG A 105 -10.00 14.59 -3.09
N PRO A 106 -9.67 15.27 -1.97
CA PRO A 106 -8.32 15.78 -1.73
C PRO A 106 -7.28 14.66 -1.58
N LEU A 107 -7.68 13.46 -1.16
CA LEU A 107 -6.83 12.29 -1.15
C LEU A 107 -6.45 11.88 -2.58
N TRP A 108 -7.42 11.78 -3.49
CA TRP A 108 -7.17 11.33 -4.85
C TRP A 108 -6.38 12.36 -5.67
N THR A 109 -6.67 13.64 -5.51
CA THR A 109 -5.97 14.72 -6.21
C THR A 109 -4.54 14.94 -5.70
N GLY A 110 -4.17 14.32 -4.56
CA GLY A 110 -2.85 14.48 -3.94
C GLY A 110 -2.69 15.77 -3.14
N GLU A 111 -3.77 16.53 -2.92
CA GLU A 111 -3.78 17.71 -2.04
C GLU A 111 -3.51 17.32 -0.59
N GLU A 112 -4.01 16.17 -0.17
CA GLU A 112 -3.82 15.62 1.17
C GLU A 112 -3.17 14.23 1.08
N VAL A 113 -1.93 14.15 1.52
CA VAL A 113 -1.16 12.89 1.60
C VAL A 113 -1.55 12.14 2.86
N TRP A 114 -1.59 10.81 2.77
CA TRP A 114 -2.00 9.93 3.85
C TRP A 114 -0.91 8.95 4.23
N CYS A 115 -0.81 8.64 5.54
CA CYS A 115 0.02 7.58 6.06
C CYS A 115 -0.78 6.56 6.87
N GLN A 116 -0.10 5.52 7.39
CA GLN A 116 -0.71 4.42 8.13
C GLN A 116 -0.05 4.26 9.50
N LEU A 117 -0.81 4.45 10.56
CA LEU A 117 -0.39 4.33 11.97
C LEU A 117 -0.88 2.99 12.54
N PHE A 118 -0.23 1.88 12.16
CA PHE A 118 -0.60 0.52 12.56
C PHE A 118 0.42 -0.07 13.52
N SER A 119 1.59 -0.45 13.00
CA SER A 119 2.62 -1.15 13.75
C SER A 119 3.14 -0.35 14.94
N GLU A 120 3.50 -1.07 16.00
CA GLU A 120 4.14 -0.53 17.20
C GLU A 120 5.44 -1.29 17.46
N PRO A 121 6.37 -0.78 18.29
CA PRO A 121 7.60 -1.51 18.62
C PRO A 121 7.35 -2.94 19.12
N GLY A 122 6.26 -3.17 19.85
CA GLY A 122 5.84 -4.49 20.37
C GLY A 122 4.76 -5.20 19.56
N ALA A 123 4.25 -4.62 18.46
CA ALA A 123 3.12 -5.17 17.73
C ALA A 123 3.30 -4.95 16.20
N GLY A 124 4.01 -5.86 15.54
CA GLY A 124 4.18 -5.91 14.10
C GLY A 124 3.33 -7.03 13.48
N SER A 125 3.86 -8.26 13.43
CA SER A 125 3.12 -9.43 12.91
C SER A 125 1.85 -9.71 13.67
N ASP A 126 1.86 -9.57 15.00
CA ASP A 126 0.65 -9.59 15.85
C ASP A 126 0.13 -8.16 16.04
N LEU A 127 -0.40 -7.59 14.97
CA LEU A 127 -0.99 -6.23 15.02
C LEU A 127 -2.08 -6.11 16.09
N ALA A 128 -2.81 -7.18 16.36
CA ALA A 128 -3.87 -7.17 17.37
C ALA A 128 -3.34 -7.01 18.83
N ALA A 129 -2.03 -7.17 19.04
CA ALA A 129 -1.39 -6.91 20.35
C ALA A 129 -1.12 -5.41 20.60
N LEU A 130 -1.39 -4.51 19.66
CA LEU A 130 -1.14 -3.07 19.79
C LEU A 130 -1.66 -2.48 21.10
N ALA A 131 -0.92 -1.49 21.63
CA ALA A 131 -1.12 -0.86 22.92
C ALA A 131 -1.47 0.63 22.87
N THR A 132 -1.32 1.29 21.73
CA THR A 132 -1.76 2.70 21.56
C THR A 132 -3.20 2.83 22.01
N ARG A 133 -3.42 3.57 23.09
CA ARG A 133 -4.70 3.66 23.80
C ARG A 133 -5.52 4.83 23.25
N ALA A 134 -6.82 4.62 23.11
CA ALA A 134 -7.79 5.69 22.92
C ALA A 134 -8.85 5.63 24.02
N VAL A 135 -9.02 6.72 24.74
CA VAL A 135 -10.02 6.87 25.82
C VAL A 135 -11.04 7.89 25.39
N ARG A 136 -12.33 7.53 25.51
CA ARG A 136 -13.42 8.43 25.15
C ARG A 136 -13.53 9.59 26.14
N ASP A 137 -13.64 10.81 25.62
CA ASP A 137 -13.84 12.02 26.38
C ASP A 137 -14.93 12.86 25.67
N GLY A 138 -16.17 12.68 26.10
CA GLY A 138 -17.34 13.30 25.48
C GLY A 138 -17.55 12.92 24.03
N ASP A 139 -17.43 13.89 23.14
CA ASP A 139 -17.57 13.78 21.68
C ASP A 139 -16.23 13.51 20.95
N ALA A 140 -15.17 13.22 21.71
CA ALA A 140 -13.84 12.97 21.20
C ALA A 140 -13.14 11.83 21.92
N TRP A 141 -11.94 11.52 21.45
CA TRP A 141 -11.04 10.50 22.00
C TRP A 141 -9.68 11.10 22.29
N THR A 142 -9.13 10.80 23.45
CA THR A 142 -7.75 11.13 23.79
C THR A 142 -6.87 9.93 23.48
N VAL A 143 -5.88 10.12 22.59
CA VAL A 143 -5.05 9.03 22.07
C VAL A 143 -3.61 9.22 22.49
N SER A 144 -3.02 8.16 23.09
CA SER A 144 -1.61 8.15 23.50
C SER A 144 -0.96 6.81 23.16
N GLY A 145 0.27 6.86 22.60
CA GLY A 145 1.05 5.68 22.22
C GLY A 145 2.18 6.01 21.25
N GLN A 146 2.77 4.96 20.70
CA GLN A 146 3.86 5.08 19.72
C GLN A 146 3.59 4.14 18.54
N LYS A 147 3.73 4.68 17.34
CA LYS A 147 3.67 3.94 16.08
C LYS A 147 5.04 3.94 15.41
N VAL A 148 5.35 2.89 14.66
CA VAL A 148 6.65 2.71 14.02
C VAL A 148 6.48 2.17 12.58
N TRP A 149 7.49 2.32 11.77
CA TRP A 149 7.50 1.94 10.34
C TRP A 149 6.43 2.67 9.53
N THR A 150 6.14 3.92 9.91
CA THR A 150 5.14 4.74 9.23
C THR A 150 5.75 5.39 7.98
N SER A 151 5.38 4.86 6.81
CA SER A 151 5.81 5.40 5.52
C SER A 151 5.31 6.81 5.32
N MET A 152 6.20 7.73 4.93
CA MET A 152 5.86 9.10 4.52
C MET A 152 5.09 9.93 5.57
N ALA A 153 5.16 9.58 6.87
CA ALA A 153 4.46 10.32 7.92
C ALA A 153 4.84 11.81 7.98
N HIS A 154 6.04 12.15 7.55
CA HIS A 154 6.54 13.54 7.51
C HIS A 154 5.93 14.41 6.39
N GLU A 155 5.29 13.77 5.40
CA GLU A 155 4.56 14.44 4.31
C GLU A 155 3.04 14.36 4.50
N ALA A 156 2.60 13.48 5.42
CA ALA A 156 1.19 13.17 5.55
C ALA A 156 0.41 14.27 6.29
N ARG A 157 -0.74 14.63 5.71
CA ARG A 157 -1.75 15.47 6.37
C ARG A 157 -2.66 14.64 7.27
N TRP A 158 -2.98 13.43 6.85
CA TRP A 158 -3.87 12.50 7.53
C TRP A 158 -3.25 11.13 7.70
N ALA A 159 -3.72 10.40 8.71
CA ALA A 159 -3.36 9.01 8.91
C ALA A 159 -4.60 8.14 9.16
N ILE A 160 -4.54 6.91 8.66
CA ILE A 160 -5.40 5.83 9.14
C ILE A 160 -4.75 5.23 10.40
N LEU A 161 -5.48 5.25 11.52
CA LEU A 161 -4.95 4.92 12.84
C LEU A 161 -5.76 3.80 13.51
N VAL A 162 -5.07 2.79 14.04
CA VAL A 162 -5.68 1.74 14.86
C VAL A 162 -5.23 1.88 16.31
N THR A 163 -6.20 1.80 17.22
CA THR A 163 -5.97 1.96 18.67
C THR A 163 -6.64 0.88 19.49
N ARG A 164 -6.24 0.75 20.76
CA ARG A 164 -6.89 -0.03 21.80
C ARG A 164 -7.90 0.84 22.55
N THR A 165 -9.18 0.53 22.43
CA THR A 165 -10.26 1.22 23.18
C THR A 165 -10.79 0.41 24.35
N ASP A 166 -10.67 -0.92 24.28
CA ASP A 166 -11.10 -1.81 25.36
C ASP A 166 -10.04 -2.89 25.63
N PRO A 167 -9.33 -2.84 26.76
CA PRO A 167 -8.35 -3.85 27.15
C PRO A 167 -8.95 -5.08 27.85
N ASP A 168 -10.23 -5.04 28.24
CA ASP A 168 -10.90 -6.06 29.04
C ASP A 168 -11.53 -7.19 28.19
N VAL A 169 -11.43 -7.08 26.88
CA VAL A 169 -11.92 -8.08 25.92
C VAL A 169 -10.75 -8.70 25.13
N PRO A 170 -10.98 -9.83 24.43
CA PRO A 170 -9.97 -10.43 23.55
C PRO A 170 -9.39 -9.44 22.55
N LYS A 171 -8.07 -9.53 22.29
CA LYS A 171 -7.28 -8.52 21.57
C LYS A 171 -7.91 -8.00 20.25
N HIS A 172 -8.60 -8.85 19.51
CA HIS A 172 -9.24 -8.47 18.25
C HIS A 172 -10.56 -7.69 18.41
N ARG A 173 -11.20 -7.75 19.59
CA ARG A 173 -12.49 -7.11 19.85
C ARG A 173 -12.38 -5.72 20.49
N GLY A 174 -11.22 -5.42 21.09
CA GLY A 174 -11.00 -4.15 21.80
C GLY A 174 -10.34 -3.07 20.99
N MET A 175 -10.40 -3.12 19.65
CA MET A 175 -9.75 -2.17 18.76
C MET A 175 -10.75 -1.25 18.10
N THR A 176 -10.35 0.01 17.88
CA THR A 176 -11.14 1.01 17.12
C THR A 176 -10.25 1.72 16.12
N TYR A 177 -10.85 2.16 15.02
CA TYR A 177 -10.15 2.73 13.89
C TYR A 177 -10.54 4.20 13.67
N PHE A 178 -9.55 5.06 13.42
CA PHE A 178 -9.73 6.50 13.29
C PHE A 178 -9.00 7.07 12.07
N VAL A 179 -9.47 8.22 11.62
CA VAL A 179 -8.70 9.18 10.82
C VAL A 179 -8.04 10.15 11.79
N CYS A 180 -6.71 10.23 11.77
CA CYS A 180 -5.92 11.10 12.63
C CYS A 180 -5.33 12.26 11.81
N ASP A 181 -5.49 13.49 12.32
CA ASP A 181 -4.81 14.67 11.81
C ASP A 181 -3.34 14.62 12.24
N MET A 182 -2.43 14.51 11.27
CA MET A 182 -0.99 14.45 11.55
C MET A 182 -0.38 15.78 12.02
N THR A 183 -1.15 16.88 11.91
CA THR A 183 -0.75 18.21 12.41
C THR A 183 -1.38 18.57 13.75
N ALA A 184 -2.18 17.64 14.34
CA ALA A 184 -2.80 17.87 15.63
C ALA A 184 -1.77 18.03 16.75
N PRO A 185 -2.05 18.87 17.77
CA PRO A 185 -1.22 18.94 18.97
C PRO A 185 -1.02 17.56 19.59
N GLY A 186 0.22 17.24 19.98
CA GLY A 186 0.59 15.95 20.55
C GLY A 186 1.07 14.92 19.54
N VAL A 187 0.99 15.17 18.24
CA VAL A 187 1.59 14.32 17.21
C VAL A 187 3.03 14.76 16.98
N GLU A 188 3.98 13.85 17.17
CA GLU A 188 5.39 14.07 16.88
C GLU A 188 5.91 13.01 15.92
N VAL A 189 6.50 13.43 14.78
CA VAL A 189 7.04 12.56 13.74
C VAL A 189 8.55 12.59 13.76
N ARG A 190 9.20 11.44 14.02
CA ARG A 190 10.66 11.31 14.05
C ARG A 190 11.14 10.40 12.90
N PRO A 191 12.22 10.77 12.20
CA PRO A 191 12.76 9.94 11.13
C PRO A 191 13.33 8.63 11.68
N LEU A 192 13.04 7.52 11.00
CA LEU A 192 13.64 6.22 11.24
C LEU A 192 14.66 5.94 10.14
N ARG A 193 15.95 6.17 10.44
CA ARG A 193 17.02 5.94 9.48
C ARG A 193 17.20 4.44 9.22
N GLN A 194 17.10 4.06 7.95
CA GLN A 194 17.28 2.70 7.47
C GLN A 194 18.74 2.42 7.09
N ILE A 195 19.05 1.15 6.86
CA ILE A 195 20.37 0.71 6.38
C ILE A 195 20.74 1.35 5.02
N THR A 196 19.77 1.79 4.24
CA THR A 196 19.97 2.51 2.97
C THR A 196 20.39 3.96 3.15
N GLY A 197 20.39 4.50 4.37
CA GLY A 197 20.58 5.92 4.64
C GLY A 197 19.30 6.74 4.53
N GLU A 198 18.24 6.22 3.94
CA GLU A 198 16.96 6.92 3.84
C GLU A 198 16.12 6.79 5.12
N ALA A 199 15.19 7.71 5.28
CA ALA A 199 14.23 7.77 6.38
C ALA A 199 12.83 8.11 5.82
N GLU A 200 12.35 7.32 4.85
CA GLU A 200 10.96 7.35 4.42
C GLU A 200 10.03 6.79 5.47
N PHE A 201 10.52 5.88 6.33
CA PHE A 201 9.81 5.42 7.52
C PHE A 201 10.04 6.35 8.70
N ASN A 202 9.06 6.39 9.57
CA ASN A 202 9.08 7.24 10.75
C ASN A 202 8.56 6.49 11.98
N GLU A 203 9.00 6.93 13.15
CA GLU A 203 8.30 6.76 14.40
C GLU A 203 7.32 7.91 14.58
N VAL A 204 6.14 7.62 15.11
CA VAL A 204 5.13 8.63 15.40
C VAL A 204 4.69 8.47 16.85
N PHE A 205 4.94 9.51 17.64
CA PHE A 205 4.52 9.58 19.03
C PHE A 205 3.20 10.35 19.12
N LEU A 206 2.27 9.80 19.86
CA LEU A 206 0.96 10.38 20.13
C LEU A 206 0.88 10.63 21.62
N THR A 207 0.80 11.90 22.01
CA THR A 207 0.73 12.34 23.42
C THR A 207 -0.56 13.10 23.61
N ASP A 208 -1.56 12.46 24.16
CA ASP A 208 -2.89 13.00 24.43
C ASP A 208 -3.54 13.69 23.23
N VAL A 209 -3.36 13.11 22.05
CA VAL A 209 -3.91 13.63 20.79
C VAL A 209 -5.44 13.53 20.84
N ARG A 210 -6.11 14.67 20.65
CA ARG A 210 -7.58 14.73 20.61
C ARG A 210 -8.09 14.42 19.21
N ILE A 211 -8.89 13.35 19.08
CA ILE A 211 -9.53 12.94 17.82
C ILE A 211 -11.05 13.01 18.00
N PRO A 212 -11.78 13.82 17.21
CA PRO A 212 -13.23 13.87 17.23
C PRO A 212 -13.86 12.51 16.91
N ASP A 213 -15.00 12.14 17.55
CA ASP A 213 -15.68 10.86 17.26
C ASP A 213 -16.17 10.79 15.81
N GLU A 214 -16.41 11.91 15.16
CA GLU A 214 -16.72 12.00 13.73
C GLU A 214 -15.59 11.55 12.81
N HIS A 215 -14.36 11.41 13.32
CA HIS A 215 -13.21 10.85 12.60
C HIS A 215 -13.05 9.33 12.82
N ARG A 216 -13.95 8.69 13.55
CA ARG A 216 -13.97 7.23 13.72
C ARG A 216 -14.50 6.55 12.45
N LEU A 217 -13.78 5.53 11.96
CA LEU A 217 -14.21 4.70 10.84
C LEU A 217 -14.79 3.38 11.36
N GLY A 218 -16.06 3.13 11.08
CA GLY A 218 -16.80 1.99 11.59
C GLY A 218 -17.18 2.15 13.07
N GLU A 219 -17.64 1.07 13.72
CA GLU A 219 -18.10 1.09 15.11
C GLU A 219 -16.95 0.88 16.11
N VAL A 220 -17.16 1.33 17.36
CA VAL A 220 -16.24 1.05 18.48
C VAL A 220 -16.10 -0.47 18.65
N GLY A 221 -14.86 -0.95 18.82
CA GLY A 221 -14.56 -2.38 18.92
C GLY A 221 -14.46 -3.11 17.57
N GLN A 222 -14.78 -2.48 16.45
CA GLN A 222 -14.68 -3.08 15.11
C GLN A 222 -13.34 -2.77 14.39
N GLY A 223 -12.40 -2.17 15.05
CA GLY A 223 -11.11 -1.77 14.43
C GLY A 223 -10.36 -2.92 13.76
N TRP A 224 -10.46 -4.15 14.26
CA TRP A 224 -9.86 -5.31 13.60
C TRP A 224 -10.50 -5.62 12.24
N LYS A 225 -11.83 -5.55 12.14
CA LYS A 225 -12.55 -5.74 10.87
C LYS A 225 -12.16 -4.68 9.83
N VAL A 226 -12.07 -3.42 10.24
CA VAL A 226 -11.65 -2.32 9.39
C VAL A 226 -10.19 -2.50 8.97
N SER A 227 -9.30 -2.84 9.90
CA SER A 227 -7.88 -3.09 9.63
C SER A 227 -7.66 -4.25 8.65
N THR A 228 -8.39 -5.34 8.78
CA THR A 228 -8.27 -6.48 7.86
C THR A 228 -8.69 -6.10 6.44
N THR A 229 -9.71 -5.27 6.27
CA THR A 229 -10.09 -4.73 4.95
C THR A 229 -8.99 -3.85 4.37
N THR A 230 -8.38 -2.97 5.17
CA THR A 230 -7.24 -2.14 4.76
C THR A 230 -6.07 -3.01 4.28
N LEU A 231 -5.68 -4.03 5.07
CA LEU A 231 -4.58 -4.94 4.74
C LEU A 231 -4.86 -5.84 3.52
N MET A 232 -6.12 -6.16 3.24
CA MET A 232 -6.50 -6.86 2.01
C MET A 232 -6.32 -5.97 0.78
N ASN A 233 -6.68 -4.69 0.86
CA ASN A 233 -6.49 -3.72 -0.21
C ASN A 233 -5.00 -3.47 -0.50
N GLU A 234 -4.14 -3.44 0.52
CA GLU A 234 -2.68 -3.38 0.37
C GLU A 234 -2.15 -4.49 -0.52
N ARG A 235 -2.55 -5.73 -0.28
CA ARG A 235 -2.12 -6.89 -1.08
C ARG A 235 -2.57 -6.82 -2.53
N VAL A 236 -3.77 -6.28 -2.77
CA VAL A 236 -4.29 -6.04 -4.13
C VAL A 236 -3.48 -4.94 -4.82
N ALA A 237 -3.13 -3.87 -4.12
CA ALA A 237 -2.33 -2.78 -4.67
C ALA A 237 -0.91 -3.24 -5.05
N ILE A 238 -0.28 -4.09 -4.25
CA ILE A 238 1.06 -4.65 -4.52
C ILE A 238 1.03 -5.66 -5.69
N GLY A 239 -0.02 -6.46 -5.81
CA GLY A 239 -0.11 -7.57 -6.79
C GLY A 239 -0.90 -7.28 -8.07
N GLY A 240 -1.52 -6.12 -8.21
CA GLY A 240 -2.60 -5.90 -9.16
C GLY A 240 -2.25 -5.37 -10.56
N ALA A 241 -1.02 -4.97 -10.83
CA ALA A 241 -0.63 -4.44 -12.14
C ALA A 241 -0.19 -5.56 -13.10
N ALA A 242 -0.69 -5.54 -14.35
CA ALA A 242 -0.13 -6.37 -15.41
C ALA A 242 1.31 -5.93 -15.69
N ALA A 243 2.27 -6.74 -15.30
CA ALA A 243 3.68 -6.45 -15.50
C ALA A 243 4.14 -6.98 -16.87
N PRO A 244 4.79 -6.16 -17.73
CA PRO A 244 5.44 -6.65 -18.93
C PRO A 244 6.52 -7.69 -18.61
N ARG A 245 6.84 -8.55 -19.59
CA ARG A 245 7.99 -9.45 -19.47
C ARG A 245 9.26 -8.64 -19.23
N GLU A 246 10.14 -9.17 -18.38
CA GLU A 246 11.38 -8.49 -17.97
C GLU A 246 11.15 -7.10 -17.31
N SER A 247 10.00 -6.88 -16.71
CA SER A 247 9.80 -5.70 -15.84
C SER A 247 10.44 -5.88 -14.47
N GLY A 248 10.77 -4.77 -13.82
CA GLY A 248 11.37 -4.78 -12.49
C GLY A 248 12.83 -5.24 -12.48
N MET A 249 13.26 -5.84 -11.36
CA MET A 249 14.66 -6.18 -11.12
C MET A 249 15.26 -7.16 -12.13
N ILE A 250 14.48 -8.14 -12.59
CA ILE A 250 14.98 -9.10 -13.57
C ILE A 250 15.31 -8.45 -14.92
N GLY A 251 14.58 -7.39 -15.28
CA GLY A 251 14.90 -6.61 -16.49
C GLY A 251 16.24 -5.89 -16.41
N VAL A 252 16.57 -5.38 -15.21
CA VAL A 252 17.87 -4.75 -14.94
C VAL A 252 18.99 -5.80 -15.10
N VAL A 253 18.85 -6.96 -14.48
CA VAL A 253 19.81 -8.07 -14.56
C VAL A 253 19.94 -8.57 -16.00
N ALA A 254 18.82 -8.72 -16.73
CA ALA A 254 18.84 -9.17 -18.12
C ALA A 254 19.51 -8.16 -19.05
N ALA A 255 19.31 -6.86 -18.84
CA ALA A 255 19.99 -5.80 -19.57
C ALA A 255 21.51 -5.83 -19.26
N LEU A 256 21.88 -5.85 -17.99
CA LEU A 256 23.29 -5.95 -17.57
C LEU A 256 23.97 -7.17 -18.18
N TRP A 257 23.30 -8.32 -18.20
CA TRP A 257 23.80 -9.54 -18.84
C TRP A 257 24.02 -9.39 -20.35
N ARG A 258 23.13 -8.68 -21.05
CA ARG A 258 23.27 -8.43 -22.52
C ARG A 258 24.38 -7.44 -22.82
N ASP A 259 24.47 -6.38 -22.04
CA ASP A 259 25.32 -5.24 -22.32
C ASP A 259 26.77 -5.43 -21.85
N ARG A 260 27.02 -6.37 -20.92
CA ARG A 260 28.33 -6.61 -20.26
C ARG A 260 28.79 -8.06 -20.45
N PRO A 261 29.19 -8.45 -21.69
CA PRO A 261 29.60 -9.83 -21.99
C PRO A 261 30.83 -10.29 -21.17
N GLU A 262 31.68 -9.36 -20.74
CA GLU A 262 32.87 -9.63 -19.90
C GLU A 262 32.52 -10.16 -18.50
N LEU A 263 31.30 -9.94 -18.02
CA LEU A 263 30.84 -10.44 -16.72
C LEU A 263 30.32 -11.89 -16.78
N ARG A 264 30.22 -12.47 -17.98
CA ARG A 264 29.56 -13.76 -18.18
C ARG A 264 30.46 -14.93 -17.77
N THR A 265 29.98 -15.72 -16.84
CA THR A 265 30.50 -17.04 -16.50
C THR A 265 29.42 -18.09 -16.64
N ALA A 266 29.78 -19.38 -16.75
CA ALA A 266 28.81 -20.47 -16.83
C ALA A 266 27.89 -20.53 -15.58
N ALA A 267 28.44 -20.30 -14.41
CA ALA A 267 27.68 -20.28 -13.15
C ALA A 267 26.67 -19.14 -13.10
N LEU A 268 27.09 -17.93 -13.47
CA LEU A 268 26.19 -16.76 -13.53
C LEU A 268 25.13 -16.91 -14.61
N HIS A 269 25.48 -17.55 -15.74
CA HIS A 269 24.48 -17.86 -16.79
C HIS A 269 23.33 -18.72 -16.26
N ASP A 270 23.66 -19.80 -15.57
CA ASP A 270 22.63 -20.68 -14.95
C ASP A 270 21.79 -19.91 -13.93
N ALA A 271 22.42 -19.10 -13.06
CA ALA A 271 21.72 -18.29 -12.06
C ALA A 271 20.78 -17.26 -12.70
N VAL A 272 21.22 -16.54 -13.74
CA VAL A 272 20.38 -15.58 -14.49
C VAL A 272 19.19 -16.25 -15.13
N LEU A 273 19.38 -17.42 -15.77
CA LEU A 273 18.31 -18.17 -16.41
C LEU A 273 17.27 -18.67 -15.39
N ARG A 274 17.73 -19.20 -14.24
CA ARG A 274 16.81 -19.63 -13.17
C ARG A 274 16.00 -18.46 -12.63
N ALA A 275 16.66 -17.35 -12.29
CA ALA A 275 15.99 -16.15 -11.81
C ALA A 275 14.98 -15.61 -12.82
N TRP A 276 15.31 -15.64 -14.10
CA TRP A 276 14.43 -15.22 -15.18
C TRP A 276 13.17 -16.12 -15.28
N VAL A 277 13.36 -17.46 -15.29
CA VAL A 277 12.25 -18.43 -15.35
C VAL A 277 11.32 -18.28 -14.14
N GLU A 278 11.88 -18.16 -12.93
CA GLU A 278 11.08 -18.02 -11.72
C GLU A 278 10.32 -16.67 -11.68
N THR A 279 10.94 -15.61 -12.15
CA THR A 279 10.28 -14.29 -12.25
C THR A 279 9.15 -14.32 -13.28
N GLU A 280 9.33 -15.01 -14.40
CA GLU A 280 8.27 -15.17 -15.41
C GLU A 280 7.12 -16.04 -14.88
N ALA A 281 7.41 -17.10 -14.14
CA ALA A 281 6.39 -17.90 -13.46
C ALA A 281 5.60 -17.09 -12.44
N ALA A 282 6.28 -16.22 -11.65
CA ALA A 282 5.64 -15.31 -10.72
C ALA A 282 4.76 -14.28 -11.44
N ARG A 283 5.23 -13.72 -12.57
CA ARG A 283 4.45 -12.81 -13.42
C ARG A 283 3.17 -13.44 -13.93
N LEU A 284 3.25 -14.65 -14.47
CA LEU A 284 2.09 -15.40 -14.97
C LEU A 284 1.12 -15.78 -13.85
N THR A 285 1.64 -16.08 -12.66
CA THR A 285 0.81 -16.31 -11.45
C THR A 285 0.08 -15.03 -11.05
N GLY A 286 0.74 -13.88 -11.08
CA GLY A 286 0.14 -12.58 -10.86
C GLY A 286 -0.97 -12.26 -11.86
N GLU A 287 -0.77 -12.58 -13.13
CA GLU A 287 -1.79 -12.43 -14.18
C GLU A 287 -3.04 -13.29 -13.89
N ARG A 288 -2.85 -14.54 -13.47
CA ARG A 288 -3.95 -15.43 -13.05
C ARG A 288 -4.70 -14.88 -11.84
N LEU A 289 -3.99 -14.33 -10.84
CA LEU A 289 -4.62 -13.69 -9.68
C LEU A 289 -5.45 -12.47 -10.10
N ARG A 290 -4.93 -11.66 -11.01
CA ARG A 290 -5.65 -10.50 -11.56
C ARG A 290 -6.94 -10.92 -12.26
N GLN A 291 -6.92 -12.01 -13.03
CA GLN A 291 -8.13 -12.55 -13.68
C GLN A 291 -9.18 -12.98 -12.64
N LYS A 292 -8.78 -13.65 -11.56
CA LYS A 292 -9.69 -14.00 -10.45
C LYS A 292 -10.29 -12.75 -9.77
N LEU A 293 -9.47 -11.75 -9.51
CA LEU A 293 -9.94 -10.48 -8.93
C LEU A 293 -10.96 -9.78 -9.84
N THR A 294 -10.72 -9.80 -11.16
CA THR A 294 -11.63 -9.24 -12.17
C THR A 294 -12.95 -10.00 -12.22
N ALA A 295 -12.91 -11.33 -12.02
CA ALA A 295 -14.11 -12.18 -11.95
C ALA A 295 -14.89 -12.03 -10.61
N GLY A 296 -14.40 -11.21 -9.67
CA GLY A 296 -15.05 -11.02 -8.36
C GLY A 296 -14.74 -12.13 -7.35
N GLU A 297 -13.70 -12.92 -7.59
CA GLU A 297 -13.26 -14.05 -6.75
C GLU A 297 -11.95 -13.73 -6.01
N PRO A 298 -11.89 -12.70 -5.13
CA PRO A 298 -10.69 -12.42 -4.35
C PRO A 298 -10.43 -13.56 -3.36
N GLY A 299 -9.22 -14.10 -3.36
CA GLY A 299 -8.81 -15.18 -2.46
C GLY A 299 -7.51 -14.85 -1.72
N PRO A 300 -7.13 -15.71 -0.76
CA PRO A 300 -5.90 -15.54 0.02
C PRO A 300 -4.62 -15.79 -0.81
N GLU A 301 -4.74 -16.21 -2.06
CA GLU A 301 -3.62 -16.52 -2.97
C GLU A 301 -2.69 -15.33 -3.23
N GLY A 302 -3.19 -14.10 -3.04
CA GLY A 302 -2.35 -12.89 -3.04
C GLY A 302 -1.17 -12.94 -2.06
N SER A 303 -1.29 -13.73 -0.98
CA SER A 303 -0.20 -14.00 -0.05
C SER A 303 0.96 -14.75 -0.73
N GLY A 304 0.68 -15.68 -1.66
CA GLY A 304 1.69 -16.38 -2.44
C GLY A 304 2.44 -15.46 -3.41
N ALA A 305 1.73 -14.53 -4.04
CA ALA A 305 2.35 -13.54 -4.92
C ALA A 305 3.33 -12.63 -4.15
N LYS A 306 2.93 -12.12 -2.99
CA LYS A 306 3.80 -11.30 -2.13
C LYS A 306 4.99 -12.09 -1.60
N LEU A 307 4.80 -13.34 -1.20
CA LEU A 307 5.88 -14.22 -0.74
C LEU A 307 6.93 -14.44 -1.86
N SER A 308 6.46 -14.74 -3.09
CA SER A 308 7.33 -14.89 -4.26
C SER A 308 8.05 -13.60 -4.61
N PHE A 309 7.35 -12.45 -4.59
CA PHE A 309 7.94 -11.15 -4.82
C PHE A 309 9.10 -10.86 -3.84
N ALA A 310 8.87 -11.06 -2.53
CA ALA A 310 9.88 -10.80 -1.52
C ALA A 310 11.14 -11.64 -1.71
N ARG A 311 10.99 -12.93 -2.01
CA ARG A 311 12.11 -13.85 -2.26
C ARG A 311 12.85 -13.45 -3.54
N LEU A 312 12.13 -13.34 -4.65
CA LEU A 312 12.73 -13.04 -5.96
C LEU A 312 13.44 -11.68 -5.98
N ASN A 313 12.85 -10.66 -5.33
CA ASN A 313 13.48 -9.34 -5.28
C ASN A 313 14.81 -9.38 -4.51
N GLN A 314 14.91 -10.17 -3.43
CA GLN A 314 16.16 -10.37 -2.70
C GLN A 314 17.18 -11.18 -3.51
N GLU A 315 16.77 -12.26 -4.15
CA GLU A 315 17.64 -13.12 -4.96
C GLU A 315 18.17 -12.37 -6.19
N VAL A 316 17.28 -11.71 -6.95
CA VAL A 316 17.64 -10.99 -8.18
C VAL A 316 18.51 -9.76 -7.89
N SER A 317 18.24 -9.02 -6.79
CA SER A 317 19.12 -7.92 -6.39
C SER A 317 20.51 -8.41 -5.92
N GLY A 318 20.59 -9.58 -5.28
CA GLY A 318 21.86 -10.23 -4.95
C GLY A 318 22.63 -10.64 -6.20
N LEU A 319 21.95 -11.24 -7.18
CA LEU A 319 22.54 -11.63 -8.45
C LEU A 319 23.06 -10.41 -9.25
N GLU A 320 22.39 -9.26 -9.16
CA GLU A 320 22.89 -8.01 -9.74
C GLU A 320 24.24 -7.62 -9.16
N LEU A 321 24.40 -7.70 -7.83
CA LEU A 321 25.69 -7.41 -7.17
C LEU A 321 26.78 -8.41 -7.56
N GLU A 322 26.44 -9.70 -7.65
CA GLU A 322 27.40 -10.74 -8.11
C GLU A 322 27.88 -10.47 -9.53
N LEU A 323 26.98 -10.09 -10.45
CA LEU A 323 27.32 -9.73 -11.83
C LEU A 323 28.26 -8.52 -11.88
N LEU A 324 28.05 -7.53 -11.02
CA LEU A 324 28.86 -6.31 -10.98
C LEU A 324 30.22 -6.51 -10.28
N GLY A 325 30.39 -7.59 -9.50
CA GLY A 325 31.62 -7.87 -8.77
C GLY A 325 32.00 -6.71 -7.83
N GLU A 326 33.23 -6.21 -7.91
CA GLU A 326 33.71 -5.11 -7.06
C GLU A 326 32.91 -3.82 -7.20
N ASP A 327 32.37 -3.52 -8.39
CA ASP A 327 31.51 -2.35 -8.62
C ASP A 327 30.18 -2.46 -7.86
N GLY A 328 29.67 -3.68 -7.67
CA GLY A 328 28.47 -3.96 -6.88
C GLY A 328 28.64 -3.69 -5.38
N LEU A 329 29.87 -3.67 -4.86
CA LEU A 329 30.15 -3.38 -3.45
C LEU A 329 30.17 -1.88 -3.13
N ARG A 330 30.10 -1.02 -4.14
CA ARG A 330 30.06 0.43 -3.93
C ARG A 330 28.67 0.87 -3.49
N TYR A 331 28.63 1.76 -2.51
CA TYR A 331 27.41 2.44 -2.09
C TYR A 331 27.60 3.94 -2.27
N ASP A 332 26.58 4.61 -2.85
CA ASP A 332 26.75 6.00 -3.30
C ASP A 332 26.87 6.97 -2.14
N ASP A 333 25.94 6.88 -1.18
CA ASP A 333 25.84 7.87 -0.11
C ASP A 333 25.06 7.34 1.09
N TRP A 334 25.66 7.43 2.28
CA TRP A 334 25.06 7.04 3.56
C TRP A 334 24.43 8.22 4.32
N THR A 335 24.42 9.41 3.72
CA THR A 335 23.76 10.59 4.32
C THR A 335 22.28 10.31 4.51
N MET A 336 21.76 10.67 5.70
CA MET A 336 20.33 10.51 5.95
C MET A 336 19.52 11.43 5.04
N ARG A 337 18.56 10.85 4.33
CA ARG A 337 17.62 11.56 3.45
C ARG A 337 16.20 11.24 3.83
N ARG A 338 15.32 12.26 3.78
CA ARG A 338 13.88 12.10 3.91
C ARG A 338 13.24 12.33 2.54
N PRO A 339 12.92 11.27 1.79
CA PRO A 339 12.33 11.43 0.47
C PRO A 339 10.89 11.94 0.58
N SER A 340 10.47 12.74 -0.39
CA SER A 340 9.07 13.20 -0.54
C SER A 340 8.22 12.26 -1.40
N ALA A 341 8.85 11.22 -1.98
CA ALA A 341 8.19 10.17 -2.76
C ALA A 341 8.98 8.88 -2.67
N VAL A 342 8.31 7.75 -2.80
CA VAL A 342 8.95 6.42 -2.76
C VAL A 342 9.36 6.03 -4.18
N ASP A 343 10.67 5.85 -4.42
CA ASP A 343 11.20 5.34 -5.69
C ASP A 343 12.09 4.12 -5.43
N PHE A 344 11.68 2.97 -5.96
CA PHE A 344 12.42 1.72 -5.87
C PHE A 344 13.19 1.37 -7.14
N THR A 345 12.97 2.05 -8.26
CA THR A 345 13.43 1.62 -9.58
C THR A 345 14.67 2.35 -10.09
N ARG A 346 14.80 3.63 -9.77
CA ARG A 346 15.91 4.49 -10.25
C ARG A 346 17.03 4.62 -9.21
N ARG A 347 17.37 3.50 -8.55
CA ARG A 347 18.34 3.47 -7.45
C ARG A 347 19.56 2.65 -7.83
N SER A 348 20.67 2.87 -7.10
CA SER A 348 21.89 2.08 -7.27
C SER A 348 21.68 0.60 -6.92
N PRO A 349 22.50 -0.31 -7.45
CA PRO A 349 22.44 -1.73 -7.13
C PRO A 349 22.49 -2.02 -5.63
N GLY A 350 23.42 -1.38 -4.92
CA GLY A 350 23.56 -1.50 -3.46
C GLY A 350 22.28 -1.08 -2.70
N TYR A 351 21.65 0.01 -3.12
CA TYR A 351 20.38 0.44 -2.54
C TYR A 351 19.28 -0.62 -2.74
N ARG A 352 19.10 -1.11 -3.97
CA ARG A 352 18.07 -2.13 -4.29
C ARG A 352 18.27 -3.40 -3.47
N TYR A 353 19.50 -3.86 -3.35
CA TYR A 353 19.87 -5.02 -2.52
C TYR A 353 19.50 -4.83 -1.04
N LEU A 354 19.93 -3.70 -0.46
CA LEU A 354 19.66 -3.41 0.96
C LEU A 354 18.16 -3.23 1.21
N ARG A 355 17.47 -2.48 0.35
CA ARG A 355 16.02 -2.23 0.50
C ARG A 355 15.19 -3.51 0.34
N ALA A 356 15.60 -4.42 -0.53
CA ALA A 356 14.92 -5.70 -0.75
C ALA A 356 14.85 -6.57 0.53
N LYS A 357 15.77 -6.39 1.49
CA LYS A 357 15.71 -7.14 2.77
C LYS A 357 14.45 -6.87 3.55
N GLY A 358 13.90 -5.66 3.48
CA GLY A 358 12.61 -5.29 4.07
C GLY A 358 11.42 -6.04 3.48
N ASN A 359 11.49 -6.48 2.23
CA ASN A 359 10.36 -7.10 1.54
C ASN A 359 9.86 -8.41 2.18
N SER A 360 10.71 -9.13 2.93
CA SER A 360 10.28 -10.33 3.67
C SER A 360 9.60 -10.03 5.01
N ILE A 361 9.56 -8.76 5.42
CA ILE A 361 9.02 -8.29 6.70
C ILE A 361 7.78 -7.42 6.50
N GLU A 362 7.85 -6.39 5.67
CA GLU A 362 6.78 -5.43 5.38
C GLU A 362 5.58 -6.10 4.68
N GLY A 363 4.37 -5.55 4.84
CA GLY A 363 3.15 -6.09 4.21
C GLY A 363 2.79 -7.52 4.65
N GLY A 364 3.21 -7.93 5.84
CA GLY A 364 3.16 -9.29 6.40
C GLY A 364 4.46 -10.05 6.15
N THR A 365 5.01 -10.62 7.24
CA THR A 365 6.25 -11.41 7.14
C THR A 365 6.04 -12.65 6.29
N SER A 366 7.15 -13.18 5.74
CA SER A 366 7.13 -14.43 4.97
C SER A 366 6.48 -15.58 5.75
N GLU A 367 6.67 -15.63 7.07
CA GLU A 367 6.10 -16.63 7.99
C GLU A 367 4.59 -16.46 8.11
N ILE A 368 4.10 -15.24 8.33
CA ILE A 368 2.65 -14.94 8.37
C ILE A 368 1.98 -15.31 7.03
N LEU A 369 2.62 -15.01 5.91
CA LEU A 369 2.08 -15.35 4.59
C LEU A 369 2.03 -16.87 4.37
N ARG A 370 3.03 -17.64 4.85
CA ARG A 370 3.01 -19.10 4.81
C ARG A 370 1.88 -19.66 5.66
N ASN A 371 1.64 -19.13 6.87
CA ASN A 371 0.51 -19.53 7.70
C ASN A 371 -0.83 -19.27 7.00
N ILE A 372 -1.00 -18.10 6.40
CA ILE A 372 -2.23 -17.79 5.62
C ILE A 372 -2.41 -18.78 4.45
N ILE A 373 -1.35 -19.10 3.73
CA ILE A 373 -1.42 -20.08 2.62
C ILE A 373 -1.76 -21.46 3.17
N ALA A 374 -1.08 -21.91 4.23
CA ALA A 374 -1.32 -23.20 4.85
C ALA A 374 -2.77 -23.36 5.29
N GLU A 375 -3.28 -22.41 6.07
CA GLU A 375 -4.61 -22.50 6.67
C GLU A 375 -5.74 -22.22 5.66
N ARG A 376 -5.61 -21.19 4.82
CA ARG A 376 -6.71 -20.68 3.99
C ARG A 376 -6.69 -21.14 2.54
N VAL A 377 -5.53 -21.52 2.00
CA VAL A 377 -5.41 -22.03 0.62
C VAL A 377 -5.34 -23.54 0.61
N LEU A 378 -4.51 -24.13 1.49
CA LEU A 378 -4.29 -25.57 1.56
C LEU A 378 -5.24 -26.29 2.52
N GLY A 379 -5.98 -25.54 3.37
CA GLY A 379 -6.92 -26.13 4.35
C GLY A 379 -6.22 -26.91 5.47
N LEU A 380 -4.95 -26.64 5.76
CA LEU A 380 -4.23 -27.28 6.84
C LEU A 380 -4.76 -26.79 8.20
N PRO A 381 -4.63 -27.59 9.28
CA PRO A 381 -5.01 -27.16 10.62
C PRO A 381 -4.27 -25.91 11.05
N GLY A 382 -5.01 -24.96 11.64
CA GLY A 382 -4.41 -23.78 12.27
C GLY A 382 -3.64 -24.13 13.56
N GLU A 383 -2.74 -23.25 13.95
CA GLU A 383 -1.99 -23.40 15.20
C GLU A 383 -2.92 -23.33 16.41
N ILE A 384 -2.52 -24.02 17.50
CA ILE A 384 -3.20 -23.94 18.79
C ILE A 384 -3.04 -22.52 19.35
N ARG A 385 -4.17 -21.83 19.52
CA ARG A 385 -4.20 -20.45 20.00
C ARG A 385 -4.70 -20.41 21.43
N VAL A 386 -3.77 -20.24 22.37
CA VAL A 386 -4.06 -20.12 23.82
C VAL A 386 -4.53 -18.72 24.21
N ASP A 387 -4.38 -17.74 23.34
CA ASP A 387 -4.68 -16.32 23.53
C ASP A 387 -6.05 -15.88 23.02
N LYS A 388 -6.80 -16.77 22.35
CA LYS A 388 -8.00 -16.43 21.56
C LYS A 388 -9.12 -15.79 22.38
N ASP A 389 -9.34 -16.29 23.59
CA ASP A 389 -10.44 -15.87 24.46
C ASP A 389 -9.95 -15.17 25.74
N VAL A 390 -8.65 -14.85 25.82
CA VAL A 390 -8.03 -14.11 26.93
C VAL A 390 -8.19 -12.61 26.69
N ALA A 391 -8.54 -11.84 27.73
CA ALA A 391 -8.58 -10.40 27.67
C ALA A 391 -7.19 -9.85 27.34
N TRP A 392 -7.13 -8.80 26.49
CA TRP A 392 -5.86 -8.24 26.03
C TRP A 392 -4.92 -7.84 27.19
N LYS A 393 -5.47 -7.27 28.27
CA LYS A 393 -4.70 -6.86 29.46
C LYS A 393 -4.00 -8.02 30.17
N ASP A 394 -4.53 -9.24 30.06
CA ASP A 394 -4.05 -10.44 30.73
C ASP A 394 -3.10 -11.28 29.86
N LEU A 395 -2.83 -10.84 28.61
CA LEU A 395 -1.86 -11.48 27.74
C LEU A 395 -0.42 -11.22 28.23
N PRO A 396 0.50 -12.17 28.08
CA PRO A 396 1.93 -11.95 28.32
C PRO A 396 2.44 -10.78 27.45
N LYS A 397 3.23 -9.90 28.07
CA LYS A 397 3.83 -8.72 27.40
C LYS A 397 5.27 -9.00 27.03
#